data_77442e6266e388666ec2e2313c974b9e
#
_entry.id   77442e6266e388666ec2e2313c974b9e
#
_cell.length_a   1.000
_cell.length_b   1.000
_cell.length_c   1.000
_cell.angle_alpha   90.00
_cell.angle_beta   90.00
_cell.angle_gamma   90.00
#
_symmetry.space_group_name_H-M   'P 1'
#
loop_
_entity.id
_entity.type
_entity.pdbx_description
1 polymer ?
#
loop_
_entity_poly.entity_id
_entity_poly.type
_entity_poly.pdbx_seq_one_letter_code
_entity_poly.pdbx_strand_id
1 'polypeptide(L)'
;MMKLINFFINEKMFFLESQDPVKDFDFLRITIQYEMHCTNILQEEARMDQKTYRTIEEYMLSFMKDAAHDPMHIYRVLYQALQIAKGYPEVNQDILIASCLLHDIGRMKQFQNPQLCHAEEGGKMAYEFMRSLGWNEKDCKHIQECITTHRFRTDRQPESIEAKILFDADKLDVTGALGISRTLLYKGRAGEPLYAVDAANRIYEGKDRNEPESFLKEYHFKLSRLYETFYTPEAFETAKRRKEITVMFYHELMDEISTDDMDQLLNLEN
;
A
#
# COMPACT_ATOMS: atom_id res chain seq x y z
N MET A 1 30.57 27.50 -4.28
CA MET A 1 29.29 28.21 -4.32
C MET A 1 29.39 29.67 -3.88
N MET A 2 29.77 30.01 -2.64
CA MET A 2 29.95 31.43 -2.20
C MET A 2 30.91 32.27 -3.03
N LYS A 3 32.02 31.74 -3.52
CA LYS A 3 32.99 32.48 -4.38
C LYS A 3 32.42 32.82 -5.76
N LEU A 4 31.58 31.98 -6.34
CA LEU A 4 30.86 32.23 -7.60
C LEU A 4 29.76 33.28 -7.43
N ILE A 5 28.98 33.20 -6.33
CA ILE A 5 27.97 34.21 -6.01
C ILE A 5 28.55 35.58 -5.83
N ASN A 6 29.69 35.70 -5.13
CA ASN A 6 30.42 36.96 -4.98
C ASN A 6 31.02 37.48 -6.30
N PHE A 7 31.45 36.59 -7.19
CA PHE A 7 31.89 36.96 -8.53
C PHE A 7 30.76 37.59 -9.35
N PHE A 8 29.59 36.95 -9.36
CA PHE A 8 28.42 37.48 -10.07
C PHE A 8 27.82 38.76 -9.49
N ILE A 9 27.86 38.94 -8.18
CA ILE A 9 27.41 40.18 -7.53
C ILE A 9 28.36 41.33 -7.91
N ASN A 10 29.66 41.11 -7.97
CA ASN A 10 30.60 42.12 -8.36
C ASN A 10 30.53 42.48 -9.86
N GLU A 11 30.32 41.49 -10.72
CA GLU A 11 30.08 41.71 -12.16
C GLU A 11 28.78 42.48 -12.40
N LYS A 12 27.70 42.17 -11.67
CA LYS A 12 26.41 42.88 -11.75
C LYS A 12 26.55 44.35 -11.35
N MET A 13 27.37 44.68 -10.34
CA MET A 13 27.65 46.06 -9.94
C MET A 13 28.45 46.80 -11.01
N PHE A 14 29.38 46.13 -11.69
CA PHE A 14 30.18 46.74 -12.76
C PHE A 14 29.40 47.03 -14.05
N PHE A 15 28.42 46.17 -14.39
CA PHE A 15 27.56 46.33 -15.59
C PHE A 15 26.46 47.39 -15.42
N LEU A 16 26.01 47.66 -14.20
CA LEU A 16 25.01 48.71 -13.96
C LEU A 16 25.60 50.14 -14.14
N GLU A 17 26.91 50.26 -14.26
CA GLU A 17 27.58 51.55 -14.55
C GLU A 17 27.83 51.73 -16.05
N SER A 18 27.65 50.74 -16.93
CA SER A 18 27.85 50.86 -18.38
C SER A 18 26.49 51.12 -19.08
N GLN A 19 26.31 52.30 -19.65
CA GLN A 19 25.10 52.66 -20.42
C GLN A 19 25.10 52.07 -21.85
N ASP A 20 25.51 50.84 -22.05
CA ASP A 20 25.53 50.16 -23.35
C ASP A 20 24.37 49.16 -23.47
N PRO A 21 23.27 49.47 -24.22
CA PRO A 21 22.09 48.67 -24.31
C PRO A 21 22.31 47.26 -24.93
N VAL A 22 23.38 47.04 -25.68
CA VAL A 22 23.70 45.72 -26.27
C VAL A 22 24.28 44.79 -25.21
N LYS A 23 25.07 45.32 -24.28
CA LYS A 23 25.65 44.56 -23.17
C LYS A 23 24.60 44.18 -22.13
N ASP A 24 23.56 45.02 -21.93
CA ASP A 24 22.45 44.74 -21.05
C ASP A 24 21.61 43.54 -21.53
N PHE A 25 21.42 43.39 -22.84
CA PHE A 25 20.68 42.25 -23.40
C PHE A 25 21.46 40.93 -23.28
N ASP A 26 22.76 40.94 -23.52
CA ASP A 26 23.59 39.74 -23.38
C ASP A 26 23.72 39.32 -21.90
N PHE A 27 23.85 40.29 -21.00
CA PHE A 27 23.89 40.01 -19.57
C PHE A 27 22.58 39.45 -19.06
N LEU A 28 21.43 39.99 -19.48
CA LEU A 28 20.12 39.48 -19.10
C LEU A 28 19.90 38.03 -19.62
N ARG A 29 20.35 37.77 -20.84
CA ARG A 29 20.30 36.44 -21.45
C ARG A 29 21.18 35.41 -20.70
N ILE A 30 22.39 35.80 -20.33
CA ILE A 30 23.32 34.96 -19.54
C ILE A 30 22.75 34.73 -18.13
N THR A 31 22.16 35.75 -17.51
CA THR A 31 21.55 35.63 -16.17
C THR A 31 20.35 34.72 -16.20
N ILE A 32 19.45 34.86 -17.17
CA ILE A 32 18.28 33.97 -17.37
C ILE A 32 18.74 32.53 -17.65
N GLN A 33 19.75 32.36 -18.50
CA GLN A 33 20.27 31.03 -18.82
C GLN A 33 20.99 30.39 -17.64
N TYR A 34 21.65 31.19 -16.78
CA TYR A 34 22.26 30.73 -15.53
C TYR A 34 21.21 30.43 -14.45
N GLU A 35 20.19 31.26 -14.30
CA GLU A 35 19.07 30.97 -13.38
C GLU A 35 18.32 29.71 -13.82
N MET A 36 18.07 29.52 -15.11
CA MET A 36 17.49 28.29 -15.65
C MET A 36 18.42 27.08 -15.43
N HIS A 37 19.75 27.26 -15.58
CA HIS A 37 20.73 26.20 -15.34
C HIS A 37 20.88 25.89 -13.84
N CYS A 38 20.89 26.91 -12.98
CA CYS A 38 20.88 26.73 -11.53
C CYS A 38 19.54 26.15 -11.02
N THR A 39 18.41 26.53 -11.61
CA THR A 39 17.09 25.92 -11.30
C THR A 39 17.07 24.46 -11.74
N ASN A 40 17.68 24.12 -12.87
CA ASN A 40 17.82 22.72 -13.31
C ASN A 40 18.84 21.93 -12.49
N ILE A 41 19.90 22.56 -11.96
CA ILE A 41 20.87 21.90 -11.06
C ILE A 41 20.30 21.77 -9.63
N LEU A 42 19.38 22.67 -9.22
CA LEU A 42 18.71 22.61 -7.91
C LEU A 42 17.45 21.73 -7.93
N GLN A 43 16.98 21.31 -9.10
CA GLN A 43 16.03 20.25 -9.31
C GLN A 43 16.77 18.97 -9.77
N GLU A 44 17.74 18.52 -9.02
CA GLU A 44 17.97 17.10 -8.94
C GLU A 44 16.68 16.53 -8.32
N GLU A 45 15.78 16.07 -9.20
CA GLU A 45 14.51 15.47 -8.77
C GLU A 45 14.86 14.41 -7.73
N ALA A 46 14.30 14.55 -6.54
CA ALA A 46 14.53 13.62 -5.47
C ALA A 46 14.15 12.22 -5.99
N ARG A 47 15.12 11.31 -5.97
CA ARG A 47 15.00 9.94 -6.47
C ARG A 47 15.12 8.96 -5.30
N MET A 48 14.64 7.75 -5.52
CA MET A 48 14.77 6.65 -4.56
C MET A 48 16.20 6.11 -4.55
N ASP A 49 17.10 6.81 -3.87
CA ASP A 49 18.39 6.26 -3.50
C ASP A 49 18.29 5.48 -2.16
N GLN A 50 19.36 4.83 -1.77
CA GLN A 50 19.39 4.05 -0.52
C GLN A 50 19.11 4.91 0.72
N LYS A 51 19.54 6.16 0.74
CA LYS A 51 19.31 7.08 1.86
C LYS A 51 17.84 7.48 1.95
N THR A 52 17.24 7.83 0.82
CA THR A 52 15.82 8.18 0.70
C THR A 52 14.95 7.00 1.11
N TYR A 53 15.26 5.78 0.61
CA TYR A 53 14.58 4.56 1.01
C TYR A 53 14.60 4.37 2.53
N ARG A 54 15.77 4.49 3.17
CA ARG A 54 15.91 4.35 4.62
C ARG A 54 15.11 5.41 5.38
N THR A 55 15.10 6.63 4.91
CA THR A 55 14.33 7.71 5.53
C THR A 55 12.82 7.44 5.46
N ILE A 56 12.33 6.92 4.33
CA ILE A 56 10.91 6.54 4.17
C ILE A 56 10.58 5.32 5.03
N GLU A 57 11.46 4.33 5.07
CA GLU A 57 11.34 3.14 5.91
C GLU A 57 11.27 3.48 7.40
N GLU A 58 12.16 4.34 7.90
CA GLU A 58 12.16 4.82 9.29
C GLU A 58 10.87 5.56 9.63
N TYR A 59 10.38 6.39 8.70
CA TYR A 59 9.10 7.07 8.87
C TYR A 59 7.95 6.07 8.96
N MET A 60 7.87 5.10 8.05
CA MET A 60 6.89 4.02 8.09
C MET A 60 6.95 3.25 9.42
N LEU A 61 8.15 2.83 9.86
CA LEU A 61 8.34 2.08 11.10
C LEU A 61 7.90 2.86 12.34
N SER A 62 7.92 4.20 12.30
CA SER A 62 7.44 5.02 13.41
C SER A 62 5.95 4.85 13.69
N PHE A 63 5.15 4.36 12.74
CA PHE A 63 3.73 4.06 12.86
C PHE A 63 3.44 2.58 13.18
N MET A 64 4.43 1.68 13.08
CA MET A 64 4.27 0.23 13.26
C MET A 64 4.67 -0.22 14.67
N LYS A 65 4.02 0.36 15.70
CA LYS A 65 4.43 0.19 17.11
C LYS A 65 3.71 -0.92 17.87
N ASP A 66 2.75 -1.59 17.26
CA ASP A 66 1.97 -2.64 17.92
C ASP A 66 1.81 -3.88 17.05
N ALA A 67 1.33 -4.97 17.66
CA ALA A 67 1.17 -6.26 16.99
C ALA A 67 0.03 -6.30 15.94
N ALA A 68 -0.78 -5.25 15.81
CA ALA A 68 -1.78 -5.11 14.76
C ALA A 68 -1.17 -4.49 13.48
N HIS A 69 -0.04 -3.80 13.64
CA HIS A 69 0.71 -3.15 12.57
C HIS A 69 1.98 -3.94 12.33
N ASP A 70 1.90 -4.87 11.38
CA ASP A 70 2.98 -5.80 11.03
C ASP A 70 3.90 -5.19 9.95
N PRO A 71 5.13 -4.72 10.30
CA PRO A 71 6.08 -4.22 9.30
C PRO A 71 6.37 -5.26 8.20
N MET A 72 6.28 -6.55 8.52
CA MET A 72 6.51 -7.62 7.56
C MET A 72 5.42 -7.67 6.49
N HIS A 73 4.20 -7.19 6.78
CA HIS A 73 3.17 -6.96 5.77
C HIS A 73 3.65 -5.95 4.72
N ILE A 74 4.15 -4.81 5.15
CA ILE A 74 4.66 -3.76 4.25
C ILE A 74 5.77 -4.30 3.34
N TYR A 75 6.73 -5.04 3.89
CA TYR A 75 7.82 -5.63 3.10
C TYR A 75 7.33 -6.71 2.14
N ARG A 76 6.33 -7.53 2.52
CA ARG A 76 5.74 -8.52 1.61
C ARG A 76 4.98 -7.84 0.47
N VAL A 77 4.22 -6.78 0.78
CA VAL A 77 3.51 -5.96 -0.24
C VAL A 77 4.53 -5.34 -1.20
N LEU A 78 5.58 -4.71 -0.69
CA LEU A 78 6.66 -4.15 -1.52
C LEU A 78 7.30 -5.23 -2.40
N TYR A 79 7.63 -6.38 -1.84
CA TYR A 79 8.21 -7.49 -2.61
C TYR A 79 7.28 -7.96 -3.73
N GLN A 80 5.99 -8.18 -3.44
CA GLN A 80 4.99 -8.59 -4.43
C GLN A 80 4.83 -7.51 -5.52
N ALA A 81 4.75 -6.24 -5.13
CA ALA A 81 4.65 -5.13 -6.07
C ALA A 81 5.83 -5.07 -7.03
N LEU A 82 7.07 -5.23 -6.53
CA LEU A 82 8.27 -5.26 -7.36
C LEU A 82 8.33 -6.50 -8.27
N GLN A 83 7.78 -7.65 -7.84
CA GLN A 83 7.68 -8.82 -8.73
C GLN A 83 6.69 -8.57 -9.87
N ILE A 84 5.52 -8.01 -9.59
CA ILE A 84 4.52 -7.66 -10.61
C ILE A 84 5.09 -6.60 -11.56
N ALA A 85 5.73 -5.57 -11.02
CA ALA A 85 6.29 -4.45 -11.81
C ALA A 85 7.30 -4.87 -12.88
N LYS A 86 7.91 -6.06 -12.80
CA LYS A 86 8.82 -6.57 -13.84
C LYS A 86 8.17 -6.72 -15.21
N GLY A 87 6.85 -6.90 -15.25
CA GLY A 87 6.08 -6.99 -16.50
C GLY A 87 5.72 -5.63 -17.10
N TYR A 88 6.03 -4.51 -16.42
CA TYR A 88 5.55 -3.16 -16.76
C TYR A 88 6.72 -2.16 -16.81
N PRO A 89 7.40 -2.01 -17.96
CA PRO A 89 8.57 -1.13 -18.08
C PRO A 89 8.23 0.35 -17.91
N GLU A 90 6.97 0.75 -18.04
CA GLU A 90 6.46 2.11 -17.83
C GLU A 90 6.29 2.51 -16.36
N VAL A 91 6.38 1.55 -15.42
CA VAL A 91 6.23 1.81 -14.00
C VAL A 91 7.31 2.73 -13.47
N ASN A 92 6.91 3.79 -12.80
CA ASN A 92 7.82 4.58 -11.99
C ASN A 92 8.11 3.84 -10.66
N GLN A 93 9.27 3.17 -10.60
CA GLN A 93 9.66 2.38 -9.45
C GLN A 93 9.78 3.20 -8.17
N ASP A 94 10.19 4.46 -8.25
CA ASP A 94 10.36 5.34 -7.09
C ASP A 94 9.00 5.64 -6.45
N ILE A 95 7.98 5.94 -7.28
CA ILE A 95 6.59 6.12 -6.84
C ILE A 95 6.03 4.84 -6.25
N LEU A 96 6.24 3.70 -6.91
CA LEU A 96 5.74 2.42 -6.44
C LEU A 96 6.34 2.03 -5.08
N ILE A 97 7.66 2.17 -4.91
CA ILE A 97 8.36 1.85 -3.65
C ILE A 97 7.83 2.75 -2.52
N ALA A 98 7.77 4.08 -2.75
CA ALA A 98 7.28 5.02 -1.75
C ALA A 98 5.82 4.71 -1.37
N SER A 99 4.96 4.43 -2.36
CA SER A 99 3.56 4.09 -2.13
C SER A 99 3.41 2.80 -1.34
N CYS A 100 4.19 1.75 -1.65
CA CYS A 100 4.17 0.49 -0.90
C CYS A 100 4.62 0.68 0.54
N LEU A 101 5.69 1.44 0.79
CA LEU A 101 6.17 1.68 2.16
C LEU A 101 5.17 2.48 2.99
N LEU A 102 4.45 3.41 2.39
CA LEU A 102 3.61 4.38 3.11
C LEU A 102 2.11 4.04 3.10
N HIS A 103 1.65 2.97 2.42
CA HIS A 103 0.22 2.75 2.19
C HIS A 103 -0.62 2.63 3.47
N ASP A 104 -0.04 2.08 4.52
CA ASP A 104 -0.73 1.76 5.77
C ASP A 104 -0.42 2.69 6.96
N ILE A 105 0.35 3.78 6.78
CA ILE A 105 0.71 4.70 7.87
C ILE A 105 -0.50 5.40 8.51
N GLY A 106 -1.63 5.45 7.82
CA GLY A 106 -2.89 6.03 8.32
C GLY A 106 -3.68 5.12 9.27
N ARG A 107 -3.31 3.83 9.43
CA ARG A 107 -4.09 2.87 10.23
C ARG A 107 -4.23 3.26 11.69
N MET A 108 -3.21 3.85 12.29
CA MET A 108 -3.27 4.31 13.68
C MET A 108 -4.37 5.38 13.87
N LYS A 109 -4.52 6.30 12.92
CA LYS A 109 -5.60 7.30 12.97
C LYS A 109 -6.99 6.64 12.87
N GLN A 110 -7.16 5.65 12.00
CA GLN A 110 -8.40 4.90 11.91
C GLN A 110 -8.69 4.10 13.19
N PHE A 111 -7.68 3.54 13.82
CA PHE A 111 -7.84 2.84 15.10
C PHE A 111 -8.35 3.78 16.20
N GLN A 112 -7.80 5.00 16.27
CA GLN A 112 -8.23 6.03 17.22
C GLN A 112 -9.62 6.61 16.89
N ASN A 113 -9.95 6.69 15.61
CA ASN A 113 -11.25 7.15 15.12
C ASN A 113 -11.74 6.29 13.96
N PRO A 114 -12.62 5.28 14.22
CA PRO A 114 -13.12 4.35 13.20
C PRO A 114 -13.88 5.00 12.03
N GLN A 115 -14.30 6.25 12.14
CA GLN A 115 -14.95 7.00 11.06
C GLN A 115 -13.94 7.44 9.98
N LEU A 116 -12.65 7.49 10.30
CA LEU A 116 -11.62 7.86 9.34
C LEU A 116 -11.26 6.69 8.42
N CYS A 117 -10.95 7.01 7.17
CA CYS A 117 -10.38 6.06 6.23
C CYS A 117 -8.85 6.08 6.31
N HIS A 118 -8.22 4.97 6.69
CA HIS A 118 -6.76 4.93 6.80
C HIS A 118 -6.04 5.22 5.47
N ALA A 119 -6.63 4.83 4.34
CA ALA A 119 -6.05 5.09 3.03
C ALA A 119 -6.04 6.59 2.70
N GLU A 120 -7.12 7.31 3.01
CA GLU A 120 -7.19 8.76 2.81
C GLU A 120 -6.25 9.52 3.75
N GLU A 121 -6.25 9.14 5.03
CA GLU A 121 -5.34 9.77 6.00
C GLU A 121 -3.89 9.44 5.72
N GLY A 122 -3.59 8.19 5.37
CA GLY A 122 -2.26 7.75 4.96
C GLY A 122 -1.76 8.49 3.71
N GLY A 123 -2.64 8.65 2.71
CA GLY A 123 -2.31 9.40 1.50
C GLY A 123 -1.95 10.87 1.77
N LYS A 124 -2.71 11.56 2.66
CA LYS A 124 -2.39 12.94 3.08
C LYS A 124 -1.04 13.01 3.81
N MET A 125 -0.82 12.09 4.75
CA MET A 125 0.43 12.03 5.51
C MET A 125 1.63 11.75 4.61
N ALA A 126 1.48 10.83 3.66
CA ALA A 126 2.52 10.50 2.69
C ALA A 126 2.84 11.69 1.77
N TYR A 127 1.83 12.39 1.27
CA TYR A 127 2.02 13.61 0.48
C TYR A 127 2.85 14.65 1.23
N GLU A 128 2.46 15.00 2.46
CA GLU A 128 3.17 15.99 3.27
C GLU A 128 4.62 15.56 3.56
N PHE A 129 4.81 14.29 3.91
CA PHE A 129 6.12 13.75 4.20
C PHE A 129 7.04 13.77 2.97
N MET A 130 6.58 13.29 1.81
CA MET A 130 7.36 13.28 0.57
C MET A 130 7.69 14.71 0.09
N ARG A 131 6.75 15.66 0.28
CA ARG A 131 7.03 17.08 0.04
C ARG A 131 8.15 17.60 0.93
N SER A 132 8.19 17.22 2.19
CA SER A 132 9.24 17.61 3.14
C SER A 132 10.63 17.07 2.76
N LEU A 133 10.68 15.95 2.03
CA LEU A 133 11.90 15.36 1.48
C LEU A 133 12.33 16.01 0.15
N GLY A 134 11.62 17.02 -0.35
CA GLY A 134 11.96 17.76 -1.56
C GLY A 134 11.43 17.12 -2.86
N TRP A 135 10.53 16.13 -2.78
CA TRP A 135 9.90 15.55 -3.97
C TRP A 135 8.98 16.57 -4.63
N ASN A 136 8.90 16.53 -5.97
CA ASN A 136 8.05 17.43 -6.71
C ASN A 136 6.56 17.14 -6.43
N GLU A 137 5.71 18.14 -6.68
CA GLU A 137 4.28 18.07 -6.35
C GLU A 137 3.55 16.97 -7.13
N LYS A 138 3.93 16.75 -8.39
CA LYS A 138 3.30 15.75 -9.26
C LYS A 138 3.50 14.34 -8.71
N ASP A 139 4.73 13.99 -8.33
CA ASP A 139 5.06 12.68 -7.80
C ASP A 139 4.44 12.46 -6.41
N CYS A 140 4.41 13.50 -5.56
CA CYS A 140 3.74 13.42 -4.26
C CYS A 140 2.23 13.20 -4.40
N LYS A 141 1.57 13.84 -5.35
CA LYS A 141 0.16 13.59 -5.66
C LYS A 141 -0.07 12.18 -6.20
N HIS A 142 0.82 11.68 -7.06
CA HIS A 142 0.73 10.32 -7.58
C HIS A 142 0.87 9.27 -6.47
N ILE A 143 1.84 9.43 -5.56
CA ILE A 143 1.98 8.58 -4.36
C ILE A 143 0.72 8.64 -3.50
N GLN A 144 0.18 9.85 -3.26
CA GLN A 144 -1.07 10.03 -2.52
C GLN A 144 -2.24 9.28 -3.16
N GLU A 145 -2.39 9.36 -4.48
CA GLU A 145 -3.44 8.66 -5.23
C GLU A 145 -3.29 7.15 -5.15
N CYS A 146 -2.07 6.61 -5.32
CA CYS A 146 -1.79 5.18 -5.14
C CYS A 146 -2.24 4.72 -3.74
N ILE A 147 -1.86 5.46 -2.69
CA ILE A 147 -2.20 5.12 -1.31
C ILE A 147 -3.72 5.25 -1.08
N THR A 148 -4.36 6.29 -1.57
CA THR A 148 -5.80 6.51 -1.35
C THR A 148 -6.65 5.42 -1.99
N THR A 149 -6.19 4.86 -3.11
CA THR A 149 -6.94 3.87 -3.90
C THR A 149 -6.55 2.41 -3.64
N HIS A 150 -5.55 2.13 -2.76
CA HIS A 150 -5.12 0.74 -2.49
C HIS A 150 -6.21 -0.10 -1.82
N ARG A 151 -7.17 0.54 -1.16
CA ARG A 151 -8.26 -0.14 -0.48
C ARG A 151 -9.44 -0.35 -1.43
N PHE A 152 -9.96 -1.60 -1.48
CA PHE A 152 -11.15 -1.92 -2.26
C PHE A 152 -12.38 -1.14 -1.76
N ARG A 153 -12.74 -0.06 -2.48
CA ARG A 153 -14.00 0.65 -2.33
C ARG A 153 -14.54 0.98 -3.72
N THR A 154 -15.84 0.87 -3.89
CA THR A 154 -16.52 0.97 -5.19
C THR A 154 -16.48 2.35 -5.82
N ASP A 155 -16.21 3.38 -5.06
CA ASP A 155 -16.24 4.78 -5.47
C ASP A 155 -14.90 5.37 -5.90
N ARG A 156 -13.79 4.66 -5.62
CA ARG A 156 -12.43 5.05 -6.02
C ARG A 156 -11.62 3.85 -6.44
N GLN A 157 -11.44 3.70 -7.73
CA GLN A 157 -10.61 2.65 -8.31
C GLN A 157 -9.19 3.17 -8.64
N PRO A 158 -8.15 2.32 -8.55
CA PRO A 158 -6.81 2.69 -8.97
C PRO A 158 -6.76 2.91 -10.49
N GLU A 159 -6.21 4.05 -10.93
CA GLU A 159 -6.13 4.40 -12.34
C GLU A 159 -4.73 4.14 -12.90
N SER A 160 -3.68 4.62 -12.22
CA SER A 160 -2.30 4.42 -12.67
C SER A 160 -1.84 2.97 -12.51
N ILE A 161 -0.80 2.61 -13.24
CA ILE A 161 -0.24 1.24 -13.15
C ILE A 161 0.37 0.99 -11.77
N GLU A 162 1.01 1.98 -11.14
CA GLU A 162 1.55 1.88 -9.80
C GLU A 162 0.44 1.66 -8.76
N ALA A 163 -0.68 2.38 -8.89
CA ALA A 163 -1.83 2.21 -8.02
C ALA A 163 -2.47 0.82 -8.15
N LYS A 164 -2.58 0.30 -9.36
CA LYS A 164 -3.08 -1.06 -9.64
C LYS A 164 -2.16 -2.12 -9.07
N ILE A 165 -0.85 -1.95 -9.23
CA ILE A 165 0.16 -2.88 -8.70
C ILE A 165 0.15 -2.87 -7.17
N LEU A 166 0.09 -1.69 -6.53
CA LEU A 166 -0.01 -1.60 -5.06
C LEU A 166 -1.28 -2.28 -4.55
N PHE A 167 -2.43 -2.00 -5.18
CA PHE A 167 -3.71 -2.62 -4.83
C PHE A 167 -3.62 -4.15 -4.90
N ASP A 168 -3.08 -4.68 -5.99
CA ASP A 168 -2.94 -6.12 -6.21
C ASP A 168 -1.98 -6.75 -5.21
N ALA A 169 -0.84 -6.11 -4.96
CA ALA A 169 0.18 -6.60 -4.03
C ALA A 169 -0.35 -6.66 -2.59
N ASP A 170 -1.05 -5.63 -2.14
CA ASP A 170 -1.71 -5.62 -0.83
C ASP A 170 -2.76 -6.72 -0.72
N LYS A 171 -3.60 -6.87 -1.75
CA LYS A 171 -4.62 -7.90 -1.79
C LYS A 171 -4.03 -9.32 -1.81
N LEU A 172 -2.91 -9.54 -2.48
CA LEU A 172 -2.21 -10.84 -2.44
C LEU A 172 -1.79 -11.24 -1.03
N ASP A 173 -1.47 -10.30 -0.14
CA ASP A 173 -1.03 -10.59 1.24
C ASP A 173 -2.16 -11.15 2.13
N VAL A 174 -3.40 -11.10 1.66
CA VAL A 174 -4.56 -11.71 2.33
C VAL A 174 -5.12 -12.91 1.58
N THR A 175 -4.34 -13.54 0.69
CA THR A 175 -4.72 -14.73 -0.09
C THR A 175 -3.90 -15.97 0.32
N GLY A 176 -4.46 -17.16 0.04
CA GLY A 176 -3.79 -18.45 0.28
C GLY A 176 -3.50 -18.74 1.76
N ALA A 177 -2.47 -19.52 2.02
CA ALA A 177 -2.09 -19.95 3.36
C ALA A 177 -1.82 -18.76 4.31
N LEU A 178 -1.16 -17.72 3.82
CA LEU A 178 -0.90 -16.53 4.62
C LEU A 178 -2.21 -15.79 4.98
N GLY A 179 -3.11 -15.64 4.00
CA GLY A 179 -4.42 -15.02 4.22
C GLY A 179 -5.25 -15.76 5.26
N ILE A 180 -5.28 -17.10 5.20
CA ILE A 180 -5.93 -17.95 6.19
C ILE A 180 -5.31 -17.70 7.57
N SER A 181 -3.99 -17.82 7.69
CA SER A 181 -3.26 -17.69 8.96
C SER A 181 -3.48 -16.32 9.61
N ARG A 182 -3.43 -15.23 8.82
CA ARG A 182 -3.70 -13.88 9.30
C ARG A 182 -5.15 -13.70 9.76
N THR A 183 -6.09 -14.27 9.02
CA THR A 183 -7.52 -14.22 9.38
C THR A 183 -7.78 -14.95 10.69
N LEU A 184 -7.23 -16.16 10.85
CA LEU A 184 -7.36 -16.93 12.09
C LEU A 184 -6.74 -16.18 13.29
N LEU A 185 -5.57 -15.59 13.10
CA LEU A 185 -4.91 -14.80 14.15
C LEU A 185 -5.75 -13.56 14.53
N TYR A 186 -6.32 -12.87 13.55
CA TYR A 186 -7.19 -11.72 13.79
C TYR A 186 -8.48 -12.12 14.53
N LYS A 187 -9.17 -13.14 14.05
CA LYS A 187 -10.39 -13.67 14.67
C LYS A 187 -10.13 -14.14 16.12
N GLY A 188 -9.03 -14.85 16.35
CA GLY A 188 -8.63 -15.27 17.70
C GLY A 188 -8.38 -14.10 18.66
N ARG A 189 -7.76 -13.01 18.18
CA ARG A 189 -7.58 -11.76 18.97
C ARG A 189 -8.88 -11.04 19.26
N ALA A 190 -9.84 -11.08 18.33
CA ALA A 190 -11.17 -10.52 18.51
C ALA A 190 -12.08 -11.38 19.42
N GLY A 191 -11.61 -12.57 19.84
CA GLY A 191 -12.41 -13.51 20.61
C GLY A 191 -13.47 -14.22 19.78
N GLU A 192 -13.34 -14.20 18.45
CA GLU A 192 -14.27 -14.84 17.54
C GLU A 192 -13.86 -16.31 17.29
N PRO A 193 -14.83 -17.25 17.27
CA PRO A 193 -14.53 -18.67 17.16
C PRO A 193 -14.12 -19.08 15.73
N LEU A 194 -13.51 -20.27 15.62
CA LEU A 194 -13.22 -20.91 14.35
C LEU A 194 -14.51 -21.20 13.58
N TYR A 195 -15.50 -21.78 14.28
CA TYR A 195 -16.86 -22.00 13.80
C TYR A 195 -17.84 -21.78 14.95
N ALA A 196 -19.10 -21.55 14.63
CA ALA A 196 -20.18 -21.43 15.58
C ALA A 196 -21.14 -22.60 15.41
N VAL A 197 -21.90 -22.94 16.47
CA VAL A 197 -22.91 -23.99 16.47
C VAL A 197 -24.27 -23.44 16.91
N ASP A 198 -25.36 -24.10 16.48
CA ASP A 198 -26.68 -23.79 16.92
C ASP A 198 -27.02 -24.51 18.27
N ALA A 199 -28.27 -24.35 18.74
CA ALA A 199 -28.73 -24.98 19.99
C ALA A 199 -28.78 -26.52 19.93
N ALA A 200 -28.68 -27.12 18.75
CA ALA A 200 -28.61 -28.55 18.52
C ALA A 200 -27.18 -29.03 18.22
N ASN A 201 -26.17 -28.22 18.49
CA ASN A 201 -24.76 -28.44 18.20
C ASN A 201 -24.41 -28.61 16.69
N ARG A 202 -25.30 -28.20 15.78
CA ARG A 202 -25.00 -28.24 14.35
C ARG A 202 -24.16 -27.05 13.96
N ILE A 203 -23.14 -27.29 13.15
CA ILE A 203 -22.20 -26.28 12.72
C ILE A 203 -22.86 -25.30 11.75
N TYR A 204 -22.69 -23.99 12.01
CA TYR A 204 -23.00 -22.95 11.04
C TYR A 204 -21.93 -22.91 9.96
N GLU A 205 -22.31 -23.11 8.70
CA GLU A 205 -21.36 -23.14 7.58
C GLU A 205 -20.79 -21.76 7.20
N GLY A 206 -21.28 -20.69 7.80
CA GLY A 206 -20.85 -19.32 7.53
C GLY A 206 -21.49 -18.71 6.27
N LYS A 207 -22.50 -19.35 5.69
CA LYS A 207 -23.11 -18.93 4.40
C LYS A 207 -24.20 -17.87 4.54
N ASP A 208 -24.83 -17.74 5.73
CA ASP A 208 -25.84 -16.72 6.00
C ASP A 208 -25.24 -15.55 6.78
N ARG A 209 -25.64 -14.31 6.42
CA ARG A 209 -25.21 -13.08 7.09
C ARG A 209 -25.69 -13.01 8.55
N ASN A 210 -26.79 -13.67 8.89
CA ASN A 210 -27.36 -13.72 10.24
C ASN A 210 -26.66 -14.74 11.16
N GLU A 211 -25.82 -15.62 10.61
CA GLU A 211 -25.03 -16.55 11.42
C GLU A 211 -24.01 -15.77 12.30
N PRO A 212 -23.65 -16.32 13.46
CA PRO A 212 -22.64 -15.72 14.32
C PRO A 212 -21.30 -15.50 13.62
N GLU A 213 -20.52 -14.50 14.09
CA GLU A 213 -19.17 -14.25 13.57
C GLU A 213 -18.27 -15.44 13.85
N SER A 214 -17.54 -15.88 12.81
CA SER A 214 -16.62 -17.02 12.85
C SER A 214 -15.63 -16.95 11.68
N PHE A 215 -14.61 -17.80 11.68
CA PHE A 215 -13.72 -17.93 10.53
C PHE A 215 -14.49 -18.47 9.30
N LEU A 216 -15.43 -19.42 9.45
CA LEU A 216 -16.22 -19.93 8.33
C LEU A 216 -17.04 -18.83 7.66
N LYS A 217 -17.62 -17.92 8.43
CA LYS A 217 -18.35 -16.76 7.90
C LYS A 217 -17.40 -15.81 7.15
N GLU A 218 -16.24 -15.50 7.72
CA GLU A 218 -15.21 -14.68 7.05
C GLU A 218 -14.72 -15.34 5.75
N TYR A 219 -14.60 -16.67 5.73
CA TYR A 219 -14.28 -17.40 4.51
C TYR A 219 -15.29 -17.12 3.41
N HIS A 220 -16.59 -17.28 3.66
CA HIS A 220 -17.62 -17.13 2.64
C HIS A 220 -17.79 -15.67 2.19
N PHE A 221 -17.77 -14.72 3.12
CA PHE A 221 -18.07 -13.33 2.80
C PHE A 221 -16.85 -12.51 2.34
N LYS A 222 -15.63 -13.00 2.60
CA LYS A 222 -14.42 -12.29 2.24
C LYS A 222 -13.39 -13.17 1.52
N LEU A 223 -12.84 -14.20 2.17
CA LEU A 223 -11.69 -14.93 1.62
C LEU A 223 -12.01 -15.60 0.27
N SER A 224 -13.17 -16.21 0.10
CA SER A 224 -13.58 -16.86 -1.15
C SER A 224 -13.76 -15.87 -2.31
N ARG A 225 -14.04 -14.60 -2.01
CA ARG A 225 -14.35 -13.55 -3.00
C ARG A 225 -13.16 -12.69 -3.40
N LEU A 226 -12.05 -12.77 -2.68
CA LEU A 226 -10.85 -11.95 -2.95
C LEU A 226 -10.28 -12.15 -4.36
N TYR A 227 -10.56 -13.29 -4.99
CA TYR A 227 -9.93 -13.74 -6.22
C TYR A 227 -10.54 -13.15 -7.51
N GLU A 228 -11.58 -12.34 -7.39
CA GLU A 228 -12.35 -11.84 -8.54
C GLU A 228 -11.92 -10.45 -9.01
N THR A 229 -11.03 -9.77 -8.27
CA THR A 229 -10.77 -8.34 -8.46
C THR A 229 -9.28 -8.01 -8.41
N PHE A 230 -8.51 -8.55 -9.34
CA PHE A 230 -7.13 -8.14 -9.59
C PHE A 230 -7.05 -7.36 -10.89
N TYR A 231 -6.14 -6.36 -10.95
CA TYR A 231 -5.95 -5.51 -12.11
C TYR A 231 -4.85 -6.02 -13.03
N THR A 232 -3.85 -6.74 -12.49
CA THR A 232 -2.71 -7.24 -13.25
C THR A 232 -2.81 -8.74 -13.47
N PRO A 233 -2.49 -9.25 -14.69
CA PRO A 233 -2.47 -10.68 -14.98
C PRO A 233 -1.57 -11.49 -14.04
N GLU A 234 -0.41 -10.95 -13.67
CA GLU A 234 0.57 -11.61 -12.80
C GLU A 234 0.00 -11.84 -11.38
N ALA A 235 -0.69 -10.82 -10.85
CA ALA A 235 -1.36 -10.93 -9.56
C ALA A 235 -2.54 -11.90 -9.64
N PHE A 236 -3.32 -11.85 -10.71
CA PHE A 236 -4.45 -12.75 -10.93
C PHE A 236 -4.00 -14.23 -10.97
N GLU A 237 -2.95 -14.56 -11.73
CA GLU A 237 -2.43 -15.94 -11.79
C GLU A 237 -1.86 -16.40 -10.45
N THR A 238 -1.20 -15.50 -9.71
CA THR A 238 -0.73 -15.80 -8.35
C THR A 238 -1.90 -16.04 -7.40
N ALA A 239 -2.93 -15.20 -7.46
CA ALA A 239 -4.15 -15.34 -6.67
C ALA A 239 -4.89 -16.63 -6.98
N LYS A 240 -5.03 -16.99 -8.26
CA LYS A 240 -5.67 -18.24 -8.71
C LYS A 240 -5.02 -19.47 -8.08
N ARG A 241 -3.69 -19.57 -8.12
CA ARG A 241 -2.95 -20.66 -7.46
C ARG A 241 -3.17 -20.67 -5.94
N ARG A 242 -3.22 -19.49 -5.29
CA ARG A 242 -3.46 -19.37 -3.85
C ARG A 242 -4.91 -19.69 -3.47
N LYS A 243 -5.86 -19.51 -4.39
CA LYS A 243 -7.27 -19.88 -4.21
C LYS A 243 -7.42 -21.38 -3.94
N GLU A 244 -6.71 -22.22 -4.66
CA GLU A 244 -6.75 -23.66 -4.49
C GLU A 244 -6.42 -24.07 -3.03
N ILE A 245 -5.41 -23.45 -2.45
CA ILE A 245 -5.04 -23.68 -1.04
C ILE A 245 -6.19 -23.24 -0.09
N THR A 246 -6.81 -22.09 -0.37
CA THR A 246 -7.88 -21.56 0.48
C THR A 246 -9.13 -22.43 0.43
N VAL A 247 -9.46 -22.93 -0.75
CA VAL A 247 -10.60 -23.84 -0.95
C VAL A 247 -10.34 -25.18 -0.30
N MET A 248 -9.15 -25.74 -0.49
CA MET A 248 -8.75 -27.02 0.12
C MET A 248 -8.80 -26.92 1.65
N PHE A 249 -8.21 -25.87 2.22
CA PHE A 249 -8.25 -25.66 3.68
C PHE A 249 -9.69 -25.61 4.23
N TYR A 250 -10.61 -24.94 3.52
CA TYR A 250 -12.01 -24.88 3.93
C TYR A 250 -12.66 -26.26 3.95
N HIS A 251 -12.45 -27.06 2.90
CA HIS A 251 -13.06 -28.40 2.80
C HIS A 251 -12.50 -29.35 3.86
N GLU A 252 -11.19 -29.38 4.04
CA GLU A 252 -10.55 -30.20 5.08
C GLU A 252 -11.02 -29.78 6.48
N LEU A 253 -11.11 -28.46 6.74
CA LEU A 253 -11.62 -27.98 8.02
C LEU A 253 -13.07 -28.43 8.26
N MET A 254 -13.95 -28.35 7.26
CA MET A 254 -15.35 -28.78 7.39
C MET A 254 -15.46 -30.28 7.65
N ASP A 255 -14.61 -31.09 7.03
CA ASP A 255 -14.55 -32.54 7.23
C ASP A 255 -14.05 -32.89 8.64
N GLU A 256 -12.97 -32.24 9.10
CA GLU A 256 -12.37 -32.46 10.41
C GLU A 256 -13.26 -32.06 11.60
N ILE A 257 -14.13 -31.05 11.43
CA ILE A 257 -15.03 -30.58 12.50
C ILE A 257 -16.41 -31.26 12.49
N SER A 258 -16.75 -32.07 11.46
CA SER A 258 -18.01 -32.78 11.38
C SER A 258 -18.08 -33.85 12.47
N THR A 259 -19.25 -33.92 13.11
CA THR A 259 -19.59 -34.93 14.10
C THR A 259 -20.94 -35.58 13.78
N ASP A 260 -21.30 -35.56 12.48
CA ASP A 260 -22.65 -35.96 12.02
C ASP A 260 -22.96 -37.44 12.27
N ASP A 261 -21.98 -38.31 12.43
CA ASP A 261 -22.10 -39.73 12.69
C ASP A 261 -21.98 -40.11 14.20
N MET A 262 -21.87 -39.11 15.08
CA MET A 262 -21.65 -39.31 16.51
C MET A 262 -22.71 -40.25 17.13
N ASP A 263 -23.99 -40.04 16.81
CA ASP A 263 -25.11 -40.85 17.36
C ASP A 263 -25.03 -42.31 16.89
N GLN A 264 -24.57 -42.54 15.64
CA GLN A 264 -24.33 -43.88 15.11
C GLN A 264 -23.15 -44.56 15.82
N LEU A 265 -22.07 -43.84 16.04
CA LEU A 265 -20.87 -44.35 16.73
C LEU A 265 -21.16 -44.69 18.21
N LEU A 266 -22.02 -43.90 18.85
CA LEU A 266 -22.44 -44.13 20.24
C LEU A 266 -23.49 -45.23 20.37
N ASN A 267 -24.03 -45.77 19.28
CA ASN A 267 -25.15 -46.72 19.25
C ASN A 267 -26.38 -46.22 20.03
N LEU A 268 -26.63 -44.92 19.98
CA LEU A 268 -27.80 -44.29 20.59
C LEU A 268 -28.99 -44.36 19.61
N GLU A 269 -29.39 -45.59 19.21
CA GLU A 269 -30.60 -45.78 18.43
C GLU A 269 -31.85 -45.49 19.29
N ASN A 270 -32.76 -44.65 18.77
CA ASN A 270 -34.07 -44.37 19.38
C ASN A 270 -35.01 -45.54 19.28
#